data_3f51c43869fe9d119670e37ea9e0d154
#
_entry.id   3f51c43869fe9d119670e37ea9e0d154
#
_cell.length_a   1.000
_cell.length_b   1.000
_cell.length_c   1.000
_cell.angle_alpha   90.00
_cell.angle_beta   90.00
_cell.angle_gamma   90.00
#
_symmetry.space_group_name_H-M   'P 1'
#
loop_
_entity.id
_entity.type
_entity.pdbx_description
1 polymer ?
#
loop_
_entity_poly.entity_id
_entity_poly.type
_entity_poly.pdbx_seq_one_letter_code
_entity_poly.pdbx_strand_id
1 'polypeptide(L)'
;MAPIQATGSESVGQRVRFKLLTFNVHNLGRADNFDDRTYRAKIDYLSDVLTRLAPDVAVIDEVREPESFDELADRLGAYPYRFLGDAPPANRRIQTGILSRFAILEQGQWREFPVVRPGPETGTMRLAFRRAMPWTRLELPNGETLLVVAVHLKSRRAAAEEIPETESPRRRRLLGRSLSNLIRIAEAAGLRCLLDEAMDRKTADHYAVLGDFNDAPGSTAVSLVMGLEDEEGSELAQSEERRLFQALWRVPLDRAFSYVGRGQRHLFDHILVSQRLSLGLAVAGVESQLLEAERRQHSDHPEGYPRSDHAPVWATFELAV
;
A
#
# COMPACT_ATOMS: atom_id res chain seq x y z
N MET A 1 -51.85 9.43 -36.89
CA MET A 1 -50.67 8.85 -36.23
C MET A 1 -49.60 9.93 -36.21
N ALA A 2 -49.36 10.52 -35.03
CA ALA A 2 -48.31 11.51 -34.81
C ALA A 2 -47.04 10.78 -34.34
N PRO A 3 -45.84 11.18 -34.76
CA PRO A 3 -44.59 10.53 -34.33
C PRO A 3 -44.29 10.95 -32.88
N ILE A 4 -43.99 9.93 -32.07
CA ILE A 4 -43.47 10.10 -30.69
C ILE A 4 -42.04 10.65 -30.81
N GLN A 5 -41.87 11.89 -30.39
CA GLN A 5 -40.53 12.47 -30.20
C GLN A 5 -39.90 11.85 -28.94
N ALA A 6 -38.88 11.06 -29.14
CA ALA A 6 -38.00 10.62 -28.06
C ALA A 6 -37.08 11.78 -27.67
N THR A 7 -37.46 12.53 -26.63
CA THR A 7 -36.58 13.47 -25.94
C THR A 7 -36.02 12.78 -24.70
N GLY A 8 -34.89 12.15 -24.86
CA GLY A 8 -34.09 11.62 -23.77
C GLY A 8 -32.63 12.00 -23.99
N SER A 9 -32.27 13.27 -23.80
CA SER A 9 -30.89 13.62 -23.52
C SER A 9 -30.60 13.19 -22.09
N GLU A 10 -30.08 11.99 -21.91
CA GLU A 10 -29.39 11.64 -20.69
C GLU A 10 -28.25 12.65 -20.51
N SER A 11 -28.39 13.51 -19.52
CA SER A 11 -27.27 14.33 -19.04
C SER A 11 -26.21 13.35 -18.55
N VAL A 12 -25.15 13.17 -19.29
CA VAL A 12 -23.95 12.47 -18.79
C VAL A 12 -23.47 13.27 -17.59
N GLY A 13 -23.86 12.84 -16.40
CA GLY A 13 -23.45 13.47 -15.15
C GLY A 13 -21.93 13.61 -15.14
N GLN A 14 -21.48 14.77 -14.74
CA GLN A 14 -20.05 15.07 -14.61
C GLN A 14 -19.41 14.03 -13.67
N ARG A 15 -18.32 13.38 -14.10
CA ARG A 15 -17.60 12.37 -13.30
C ARG A 15 -16.26 12.93 -12.88
N VAL A 16 -15.91 12.70 -11.65
CA VAL A 16 -14.55 12.92 -11.15
C VAL A 16 -13.72 11.68 -11.40
N ARG A 17 -12.60 11.85 -12.07
CA ARG A 17 -11.63 10.77 -12.34
C ARG A 17 -10.35 11.03 -11.57
N PHE A 18 -9.84 10.01 -10.87
CA PHE A 18 -8.57 10.10 -10.15
C PHE A 18 -7.86 8.75 -10.09
N LYS A 19 -6.54 8.79 -9.88
CA LYS A 19 -5.67 7.62 -9.85
C LYS A 19 -4.95 7.50 -8.51
N LEU A 20 -5.05 6.33 -7.89
CA LEU A 20 -4.25 5.90 -6.75
C LEU A 20 -3.07 5.05 -7.24
N LEU A 21 -1.93 5.18 -6.59
CA LEU A 21 -0.74 4.39 -6.87
C LEU A 21 -0.03 4.03 -5.57
N THR A 22 0.56 2.83 -5.52
CA THR A 22 1.54 2.44 -4.51
C THR A 22 2.82 1.96 -5.17
N PHE A 23 3.95 2.34 -4.58
CA PHE A 23 5.27 1.97 -5.09
C PHE A 23 6.26 1.80 -3.93
N ASN A 24 6.68 0.57 -3.68
CA ASN A 24 7.87 0.32 -2.87
C ASN A 24 9.10 0.70 -3.69
N VAL A 25 9.81 1.74 -3.26
CA VAL A 25 10.93 2.32 -4.02
C VAL A 25 12.30 1.76 -3.62
N HIS A 26 12.32 0.75 -2.76
CA HIS A 26 13.51 0.05 -2.32
C HIS A 26 14.61 0.97 -1.75
N ASN A 27 14.51 1.34 -0.48
CA ASN A 27 15.52 2.12 0.26
C ASN A 27 15.84 3.48 -0.38
N LEU A 28 14.85 4.38 -0.39
CA LEU A 28 15.05 5.76 -0.85
C LEU A 28 15.80 6.59 0.21
N GLY A 29 17.10 6.74 0.05
CA GLY A 29 17.96 7.53 0.92
C GLY A 29 19.38 7.62 0.35
N ARG A 30 20.12 8.71 0.62
CA ARG A 30 21.49 8.90 0.14
C ARG A 30 22.45 7.90 0.74
N ALA A 31 22.31 7.63 2.05
CA ALA A 31 23.18 6.69 2.75
C ALA A 31 23.02 5.24 2.32
N ASP A 32 21.90 4.89 1.69
CA ASP A 32 21.59 3.54 1.23
C ASP A 32 21.95 3.31 -0.24
N ASN A 33 22.42 4.35 -0.94
CA ASN A 33 22.88 4.27 -2.32
C ASN A 33 24.40 4.49 -2.36
N PHE A 34 25.13 3.62 -3.02
CA PHE A 34 26.59 3.52 -3.00
C PHE A 34 27.33 4.85 -3.19
N ASP A 35 26.77 5.75 -3.99
CA ASP A 35 27.30 7.08 -4.25
C ASP A 35 26.21 8.06 -4.72
N ASP A 36 26.56 9.33 -4.78
CA ASP A 36 25.69 10.40 -5.24
C ASP A 36 25.16 10.19 -6.67
N ARG A 37 25.92 9.57 -7.54
CA ARG A 37 25.52 9.29 -8.92
C ARG A 37 24.40 8.26 -8.97
N THR A 38 24.55 7.18 -8.21
CA THR A 38 23.55 6.11 -8.09
C THR A 38 22.25 6.64 -7.44
N TYR A 39 22.40 7.45 -6.40
CA TYR A 39 21.25 8.12 -5.76
C TYR A 39 20.48 9.02 -6.74
N ARG A 40 21.19 9.89 -7.48
CA ARG A 40 20.58 10.77 -8.49
C ARG A 40 19.88 9.97 -9.59
N ALA A 41 20.52 8.94 -10.09
CA ALA A 41 19.93 8.05 -11.10
C ALA A 41 18.64 7.38 -10.58
N LYS A 42 18.57 7.05 -9.28
CA LYS A 42 17.37 6.53 -8.63
C LYS A 42 16.27 7.60 -8.55
N ILE A 43 16.58 8.81 -8.08
CA ILE A 43 15.61 9.92 -8.03
C ILE A 43 15.09 10.23 -9.44
N ASP A 44 15.96 10.27 -10.46
CA ASP A 44 15.57 10.49 -11.86
C ASP A 44 14.59 9.41 -12.33
N TYR A 45 14.91 8.15 -12.10
CA TYR A 45 14.05 7.02 -12.46
C TYR A 45 12.67 7.08 -11.77
N LEU A 46 12.66 7.30 -10.45
CA LEU A 46 11.40 7.39 -9.69
C LEU A 46 10.54 8.56 -10.18
N SER A 47 11.18 9.70 -10.44
CA SER A 47 10.52 10.89 -10.97
C SER A 47 9.90 10.63 -12.35
N ASP A 48 10.66 9.98 -13.25
CA ASP A 48 10.19 9.64 -14.60
C ASP A 48 9.00 8.68 -14.55
N VAL A 49 9.08 7.65 -13.70
CA VAL A 49 7.99 6.67 -13.52
C VAL A 49 6.73 7.34 -12.99
N LEU A 50 6.84 8.14 -11.92
CA LEU A 50 5.70 8.82 -11.31
C LEU A 50 5.12 9.91 -12.22
N THR A 51 5.95 10.63 -12.96
CA THR A 51 5.49 11.61 -13.95
C THR A 51 4.71 10.95 -15.08
N ARG A 52 5.20 9.82 -15.60
CA ARG A 52 4.52 9.06 -16.67
C ARG A 52 3.19 8.48 -16.21
N LEU A 53 3.14 7.92 -15.01
CA LEU A 53 1.92 7.31 -14.45
C LEU A 53 0.94 8.36 -13.96
N ALA A 54 1.43 9.54 -13.59
CA ALA A 54 0.67 10.71 -13.16
C ALA A 54 -0.45 10.38 -12.15
N PRO A 55 -0.16 9.71 -11.02
CA PRO A 55 -1.18 9.46 -10.00
C PRO A 55 -1.62 10.76 -9.33
N ASP A 56 -2.86 10.81 -8.86
CA ASP A 56 -3.35 11.91 -8.04
C ASP A 56 -2.97 11.73 -6.57
N VAL A 57 -2.88 10.47 -6.14
CA VAL A 57 -2.36 10.10 -4.82
C VAL A 57 -1.38 8.94 -4.98
N ALA A 58 -0.18 9.08 -4.38
CA ALA A 58 0.85 8.05 -4.40
C ALA A 58 1.30 7.69 -2.98
N VAL A 59 1.28 6.40 -2.66
CA VAL A 59 1.95 5.83 -1.49
C VAL A 59 3.34 5.38 -1.89
N ILE A 60 4.35 5.84 -1.16
CA ILE A 60 5.76 5.56 -1.40
C ILE A 60 6.32 4.80 -0.19
N ASP A 61 6.63 3.53 -0.38
CA ASP A 61 7.21 2.67 0.64
C ASP A 61 8.73 2.64 0.57
N GLU A 62 9.38 2.32 1.68
CA GLU A 62 10.83 2.25 1.84
C GLU A 62 11.56 3.58 1.68
N VAL A 63 10.96 4.66 2.15
CA VAL A 63 11.69 5.90 2.38
C VAL A 63 12.62 5.74 3.58
N ARG A 64 13.90 6.07 3.41
CA ARG A 64 14.95 5.95 4.44
C ARG A 64 15.35 7.28 5.05
N GLU A 65 15.15 8.34 4.32
CA GLU A 65 15.51 9.71 4.71
C GLU A 65 14.39 10.66 4.32
N PRO A 66 13.87 11.48 5.26
CA PRO A 66 12.83 12.46 4.95
C PRO A 66 13.22 13.42 3.83
N GLU A 67 14.48 13.85 3.80
CA GLU A 67 15.02 14.77 2.80
C GLU A 67 14.94 14.18 1.38
N SER A 68 15.10 12.85 1.26
CA SER A 68 14.99 12.16 -0.03
C SER A 68 13.54 12.06 -0.51
N PHE A 69 12.58 11.96 0.41
CA PHE A 69 11.15 12.02 0.10
C PHE A 69 10.75 13.42 -0.37
N ASP A 70 11.24 14.44 0.32
CA ASP A 70 11.02 15.83 -0.04
C ASP A 70 11.64 16.16 -1.40
N GLU A 71 12.89 15.73 -1.66
CA GLU A 71 13.55 15.92 -2.94
C GLU A 71 12.76 15.28 -4.09
N LEU A 72 12.22 14.07 -3.90
CA LEU A 72 11.38 13.42 -4.90
C LEU A 72 10.09 14.21 -5.14
N ALA A 73 9.40 14.64 -4.09
CA ALA A 73 8.17 15.40 -4.18
C ALA A 73 8.36 16.76 -4.87
N ASP A 74 9.43 17.48 -4.48
CA ASP A 74 9.77 18.79 -5.07
C ASP A 74 10.13 18.67 -6.55
N ARG A 75 10.86 17.60 -6.93
CA ARG A 75 11.20 17.33 -8.32
C ARG A 75 9.98 17.02 -9.18
N LEU A 76 9.00 16.31 -8.62
CA LEU A 76 7.73 16.05 -9.31
C LEU A 76 6.90 17.32 -9.48
N GLY A 77 6.96 18.27 -8.54
CA GLY A 77 6.28 19.56 -8.60
C GLY A 77 4.74 19.50 -8.66
N ALA A 78 4.18 18.30 -8.68
CA ALA A 78 2.76 18.06 -8.89
C ALA A 78 1.98 17.74 -7.60
N TYR A 79 2.69 17.62 -6.46
CA TYR A 79 2.13 17.17 -5.17
C TYR A 79 2.31 18.26 -4.11
N PRO A 80 1.37 19.21 -4.03
CA PRO A 80 1.42 20.28 -3.02
C PRO A 80 1.23 19.77 -1.59
N TYR A 81 0.65 18.56 -1.44
CA TYR A 81 0.40 17.96 -0.15
C TYR A 81 1.18 16.66 -0.01
N ARG A 82 1.86 16.50 1.12
CA ARG A 82 2.65 15.32 1.43
C ARG A 82 2.68 15.03 2.93
N PHE A 83 2.70 13.76 3.28
CA PHE A 83 2.83 13.31 4.66
C PHE A 83 3.72 12.07 4.72
N LEU A 84 4.78 12.13 5.53
CA LEU A 84 5.69 11.02 5.78
C LEU A 84 5.46 10.51 7.20
N GLY A 85 5.22 9.20 7.34
CA GLY A 85 5.11 8.55 8.64
C GLY A 85 6.45 8.54 9.39
N ASP A 86 6.40 8.41 10.71
CA ASP A 86 7.59 8.39 11.56
C ASP A 86 8.49 7.18 11.28
N ALA A 87 9.78 7.39 11.46
CA ALA A 87 10.74 6.29 11.49
C ALA A 87 10.52 5.39 12.71
N PRO A 88 10.61 4.06 12.57
CA PRO A 88 10.52 3.14 13.70
C PRO A 88 11.72 3.34 14.66
N PRO A 89 11.54 3.09 15.99
CA PRO A 89 12.53 3.42 17.01
C PRO A 89 13.86 2.65 16.93
N ALA A 90 13.94 1.56 16.20
CA ALA A 90 15.15 0.74 16.10
C ALA A 90 15.74 0.78 14.69
N ASN A 91 17.01 1.13 14.56
CA ASN A 91 18.02 0.96 13.47
C ASN A 91 17.55 0.69 12.00
N ARG A 92 16.27 0.60 11.71
CA ARG A 92 15.69 0.41 10.37
C ARG A 92 14.80 1.60 10.07
N ARG A 93 15.40 2.68 9.62
CA ARG A 93 14.72 3.92 9.21
C ARG A 93 13.92 3.68 7.91
N ILE A 94 12.94 2.78 7.92
CA ILE A 94 12.05 2.56 6.77
C ILE A 94 10.72 3.22 7.11
N GLN A 95 10.37 4.21 6.34
CA GLN A 95 9.16 5.00 6.47
C GLN A 95 8.28 4.79 5.24
N THR A 96 7.00 5.10 5.37
CA THR A 96 6.05 5.15 4.26
C THR A 96 5.50 6.56 4.17
N GLY A 97 5.39 7.09 2.97
CA GLY A 97 4.90 8.44 2.71
C GLY A 97 3.70 8.45 1.76
N ILE A 98 2.91 9.53 1.84
CA ILE A 98 1.78 9.80 0.98
C ILE A 98 2.02 11.13 0.27
N LEU A 99 1.96 11.12 -1.06
CA LEU A 99 1.95 12.31 -1.91
C LEU A 99 0.54 12.50 -2.44
N SER A 100 0.01 13.73 -2.42
CA SER A 100 -1.35 14.02 -2.89
C SER A 100 -1.42 15.32 -3.68
N ARG A 101 -2.20 15.29 -4.76
CA ARG A 101 -2.65 16.50 -5.47
C ARG A 101 -3.87 17.11 -4.79
N PHE A 102 -4.60 16.31 -4.03
CA PHE A 102 -5.81 16.71 -3.31
C PHE A 102 -5.46 17.26 -1.95
N ALA A 103 -6.26 18.20 -1.47
CA ALA A 103 -6.08 18.79 -0.16
C ALA A 103 -6.16 17.73 0.94
N ILE A 104 -5.20 17.75 1.86
CA ILE A 104 -5.22 16.94 3.08
C ILE A 104 -6.02 17.70 4.12
N LEU A 105 -7.22 17.19 4.45
CA LEU A 105 -8.08 17.75 5.49
C LEU A 105 -7.61 17.34 6.89
N GLU A 106 -7.08 16.12 6.98
CA GLU A 106 -6.59 15.54 8.23
C GLU A 106 -5.53 14.50 7.93
N GLN A 107 -4.55 14.37 8.81
CA GLN A 107 -3.48 13.37 8.68
C GLN A 107 -3.05 12.84 10.04
N GLY A 108 -2.56 11.63 10.04
CA GLY A 108 -2.05 10.99 11.24
C GLY A 108 -1.38 9.66 10.91
N GLN A 109 -1.07 8.92 11.94
CA GLN A 109 -0.48 7.60 11.79
C GLN A 109 -0.86 6.67 12.92
N TRP A 110 -1.02 5.40 12.58
CA TRP A 110 -1.19 4.35 13.56
C TRP A 110 0.17 3.73 13.87
N ARG A 111 0.56 3.78 15.14
CA ARG A 111 1.83 3.23 15.63
C ARG A 111 1.65 1.92 16.37
N GLU A 112 0.46 1.71 16.92
CA GLU A 112 0.12 0.56 17.75
C GLU A 112 -1.25 0.03 17.39
N PHE A 113 -1.46 -1.24 17.67
CA PHE A 113 -2.72 -1.95 17.43
C PHE A 113 -3.09 -2.88 18.60
N PRO A 114 -4.40 -3.14 18.82
CA PRO A 114 -4.83 -4.08 19.82
C PRO A 114 -4.58 -5.54 19.40
N VAL A 115 -4.17 -6.36 20.32
CA VAL A 115 -4.11 -7.83 20.15
C VAL A 115 -4.62 -8.51 21.40
N VAL A 116 -5.12 -9.73 21.23
CA VAL A 116 -5.48 -10.60 22.36
C VAL A 116 -4.24 -11.40 22.76
N ARG A 117 -3.89 -11.39 24.06
CA ARG A 117 -2.84 -12.23 24.59
C ARG A 117 -3.31 -13.68 24.55
N PRO A 118 -2.61 -14.59 23.86
CA PRO A 118 -2.92 -16.02 23.93
C PRO A 118 -2.51 -16.58 25.30
N GLY A 119 -3.37 -17.41 25.90
CA GLY A 119 -3.07 -18.10 27.15
C GLY A 119 -4.20 -18.04 28.16
N PRO A 120 -3.99 -18.61 29.37
CA PRO A 120 -5.04 -18.70 30.41
C PRO A 120 -5.47 -17.31 30.96
N GLU A 121 -4.63 -16.32 30.87
CA GLU A 121 -4.99 -14.93 31.20
C GLU A 121 -5.32 -14.17 29.90
N THR A 122 -6.57 -14.25 29.47
CA THR A 122 -7.05 -13.50 28.32
C THR A 122 -7.11 -12.01 28.65
N GLY A 123 -6.60 -11.19 27.77
CA GLY A 123 -6.62 -9.73 27.91
C GLY A 123 -6.16 -9.06 26.63
N THR A 124 -6.63 -7.84 26.41
CA THR A 124 -6.18 -7.01 25.29
C THR A 124 -4.86 -6.35 25.67
N MET A 125 -3.87 -6.43 24.80
CA MET A 125 -2.63 -5.69 24.88
C MET A 125 -2.42 -4.89 23.61
N ARG A 126 -1.55 -3.88 23.65
CA ARG A 126 -1.17 -3.13 22.44
C ARG A 126 0.22 -3.58 21.99
N LEU A 127 0.35 -3.80 20.70
CA LEU A 127 1.64 -4.03 20.05
C LEU A 127 1.95 -2.88 19.09
N ALA A 128 3.22 -2.58 18.93
CA ALA A 128 3.67 -1.62 17.95
C ALA A 128 3.74 -2.25 16.55
N PHE A 129 3.28 -1.54 15.55
CA PHE A 129 3.59 -1.85 14.15
C PHE A 129 5.12 -1.77 13.93
N ARG A 130 5.65 -2.63 13.09
CA ARG A 130 7.07 -2.57 12.70
C ARG A 130 7.40 -1.28 11.94
N ARG A 131 6.42 -0.70 11.30
CA ARG A 131 6.43 0.61 10.63
C ARG A 131 5.14 1.32 10.96
N ALA A 132 5.21 2.62 11.26
CA ALA A 132 4.00 3.41 11.40
C ALA A 132 3.19 3.33 10.10
N MET A 133 1.87 3.30 10.23
CA MET A 133 0.96 3.32 9.09
C MET A 133 0.37 4.74 8.97
N PRO A 134 0.95 5.60 8.11
CA PRO A 134 0.42 6.93 7.91
C PRO A 134 -0.92 6.86 7.18
N TRP A 135 -1.79 7.79 7.51
CA TRP A 135 -3.06 7.99 6.85
C TRP A 135 -3.36 9.46 6.61
N THR A 136 -4.11 9.73 5.55
CA THR A 136 -4.59 11.07 5.20
C THR A 136 -6.05 11.01 4.82
N ARG A 137 -6.85 11.99 5.30
CA ARG A 137 -8.19 12.23 4.80
C ARG A 137 -8.14 13.35 3.78
N LEU A 138 -8.49 13.02 2.56
CA LEU A 138 -8.39 13.87 1.39
C LEU A 138 -9.77 14.39 0.98
N GLU A 139 -9.81 15.60 0.41
CA GLU A 139 -11.00 16.13 -0.26
C GLU A 139 -10.92 15.81 -1.75
N LEU A 140 -11.90 15.07 -2.25
CA LEU A 140 -12.01 14.76 -3.68
C LEU A 140 -12.67 15.93 -4.43
N PRO A 141 -12.43 16.07 -5.76
CA PRO A 141 -13.00 17.18 -6.54
C PRO A 141 -14.53 17.24 -6.59
N ASN A 142 -15.24 16.16 -6.20
CA ASN A 142 -16.70 16.15 -6.06
C ASN A 142 -17.20 16.53 -4.66
N GLY A 143 -16.29 16.92 -3.75
CA GLY A 143 -16.60 17.25 -2.37
C GLY A 143 -16.70 16.05 -1.42
N GLU A 144 -16.64 14.81 -1.93
CA GLU A 144 -16.56 13.62 -1.08
C GLU A 144 -15.16 13.48 -0.48
N THR A 145 -15.03 12.71 0.59
CA THR A 145 -13.78 12.50 1.29
C THR A 145 -13.25 11.08 1.11
N LEU A 146 -11.92 10.94 1.02
CA LEU A 146 -11.21 9.68 0.90
C LEU A 146 -10.19 9.52 2.03
N LEU A 147 -10.34 8.48 2.85
CA LEU A 147 -9.28 8.07 3.77
C LEU A 147 -8.32 7.15 3.03
N VAL A 148 -7.08 7.60 2.91
CA VAL A 148 -5.96 6.81 2.36
C VAL A 148 -5.10 6.33 3.52
N VAL A 149 -4.91 5.02 3.64
CA VAL A 149 -4.01 4.39 4.62
C VAL A 149 -2.86 3.73 3.87
N ALA A 150 -1.66 4.17 4.17
CA ALA A 150 -0.45 3.62 3.59
C ALA A 150 0.10 2.49 4.46
N VAL A 151 0.42 1.35 3.84
CA VAL A 151 0.71 0.10 4.53
C VAL A 151 2.03 -0.49 4.05
N HIS A 152 2.91 -0.81 5.01
CA HIS A 152 4.07 -1.65 4.72
C HIS A 152 4.22 -2.71 5.82
N LEU A 153 3.60 -3.88 5.64
CA LEU A 153 3.60 -4.97 6.61
C LEU A 153 4.98 -5.66 6.71
N LYS A 154 5.17 -6.45 7.77
CA LYS A 154 6.40 -7.21 8.01
C LYS A 154 6.78 -8.07 6.81
N SER A 155 8.00 -7.88 6.32
CA SER A 155 8.53 -8.63 5.17
C SER A 155 8.62 -10.14 5.44
N ARG A 156 8.63 -10.94 4.36
CA ARG A 156 8.83 -12.41 4.42
C ARG A 156 10.25 -12.82 4.81
N ARG A 157 11.16 -11.88 4.92
CA ARG A 157 12.52 -12.14 5.40
C ARG A 157 12.46 -12.65 6.83
N ALA A 158 13.18 -13.75 7.10
CA ALA A 158 13.23 -14.33 8.44
C ALA A 158 13.78 -13.31 9.45
N ALA A 159 13.05 -13.10 10.54
CA ALA A 159 13.51 -12.32 11.70
C ALA A 159 14.47 -13.17 12.57
N ALA A 160 15.53 -13.70 11.95
CA ALA A 160 16.47 -14.61 12.61
C ALA A 160 17.29 -13.91 13.70
N GLU A 161 17.42 -12.60 13.61
CA GLU A 161 18.06 -11.73 14.60
C GLU A 161 17.27 -11.63 15.92
N GLU A 162 15.96 -11.90 15.89
CA GLU A 162 15.09 -11.90 17.06
C GLU A 162 15.03 -13.29 17.75
N ILE A 163 15.67 -14.31 17.17
CA ILE A 163 15.74 -15.66 17.72
C ILE A 163 17.07 -15.83 18.49
N PRO A 164 17.03 -16.44 19.70
CA PRO A 164 18.22 -16.62 20.54
C PRO A 164 19.40 -17.22 19.77
N GLU A 165 20.60 -16.74 20.03
CA GLU A 165 21.82 -17.21 19.39
C GLU A 165 22.20 -18.65 19.79
N THR A 166 21.65 -19.15 20.89
CA THR A 166 21.77 -20.54 21.34
C THR A 166 21.19 -21.55 20.35
N GLU A 167 20.27 -21.10 19.48
CA GLU A 167 19.69 -21.94 18.46
C GLU A 167 20.61 -22.09 17.24
N SER A 168 20.58 -23.26 16.62
CA SER A 168 21.38 -23.50 15.40
C SER A 168 20.93 -22.56 14.26
N PRO A 169 21.82 -22.20 13.29
CA PRO A 169 21.49 -21.32 12.18
C PRO A 169 20.28 -21.77 11.35
N ARG A 170 20.07 -23.09 11.23
CA ARG A 170 18.90 -23.65 10.52
C ARG A 170 17.63 -23.40 11.30
N ARG A 171 17.63 -23.63 12.63
CA ARG A 171 16.46 -23.39 13.49
C ARG A 171 16.16 -21.91 13.59
N ARG A 172 17.17 -21.06 13.75
CA ARG A 172 16.98 -19.59 13.75
C ARG A 172 16.29 -19.10 12.48
N ARG A 173 16.65 -19.61 11.30
CA ARG A 173 15.97 -19.26 10.04
C ARG A 173 14.54 -19.76 10.00
N LEU A 174 14.27 -20.97 10.46
CA LEU A 174 12.92 -21.54 10.48
C LEU A 174 12.01 -20.73 11.44
N LEU A 175 12.45 -20.58 12.69
CA LEU A 175 11.72 -19.83 13.71
C LEU A 175 11.54 -18.36 13.32
N GLY A 176 12.58 -17.73 12.74
CA GLY A 176 12.51 -16.35 12.27
C GLY A 176 11.50 -16.17 11.13
N ARG A 177 11.32 -17.17 10.23
CA ARG A 177 10.26 -17.14 9.21
C ARG A 177 8.88 -17.24 9.83
N SER A 178 8.71 -18.15 10.77
CA SER A 178 7.45 -18.32 11.52
C SER A 178 7.10 -17.02 12.25
N LEU A 179 8.07 -16.42 12.94
CA LEU A 179 7.90 -15.15 13.64
C LEU A 179 7.50 -14.03 12.67
N SER A 180 8.16 -13.91 11.51
CA SER A 180 7.80 -12.90 10.51
C SER A 180 6.38 -13.06 10.00
N ASN A 181 5.89 -14.29 9.82
CA ASN A 181 4.50 -14.56 9.43
C ASN A 181 3.52 -14.16 10.53
N LEU A 182 3.82 -14.55 11.78
CA LEU A 182 2.97 -14.21 12.93
C LEU A 182 2.85 -12.70 13.12
N ILE A 183 3.97 -11.97 13.01
CA ILE A 183 3.98 -10.51 13.10
C ILE A 183 3.11 -9.91 11.99
N ARG A 184 3.26 -10.35 10.73
CA ARG A 184 2.50 -9.81 9.60
C ARG A 184 1.00 -10.04 9.76
N ILE A 185 0.60 -11.24 10.21
CA ILE A 185 -0.81 -11.57 10.47
C ILE A 185 -1.36 -10.69 11.61
N ALA A 186 -0.58 -10.50 12.70
CA ALA A 186 -0.99 -9.65 13.80
C ALA A 186 -1.12 -8.18 13.39
N GLU A 187 -0.17 -7.67 12.58
CA GLU A 187 -0.25 -6.31 12.00
C GLU A 187 -1.48 -6.15 11.12
N ALA A 188 -1.80 -7.16 10.28
CA ALA A 188 -2.99 -7.14 9.41
C ALA A 188 -4.30 -7.12 10.21
N ALA A 189 -4.41 -7.97 11.23
CA ALA A 189 -5.57 -8.00 12.14
C ALA A 189 -5.71 -6.67 12.89
N GLY A 190 -4.60 -6.15 13.41
CA GLY A 190 -4.59 -4.85 14.10
C GLY A 190 -4.98 -3.69 13.19
N LEU A 191 -4.49 -3.68 11.95
CA LEU A 191 -4.90 -2.72 10.93
C LEU A 191 -6.41 -2.81 10.66
N ARG A 192 -6.96 -4.04 10.56
CA ARG A 192 -8.40 -4.24 10.37
C ARG A 192 -9.20 -3.62 11.51
N CYS A 193 -8.83 -3.86 12.77
CA CYS A 193 -9.51 -3.25 13.92
C CYS A 193 -9.52 -1.71 13.84
N LEU A 194 -8.42 -1.09 13.45
CA LEU A 194 -8.31 0.37 13.32
C LEU A 194 -9.13 0.91 12.14
N LEU A 195 -9.21 0.14 11.05
CA LEU A 195 -10.07 0.47 9.91
C LEU A 195 -11.55 0.37 10.28
N ASP A 196 -11.95 -0.66 11.03
CA ASP A 196 -13.33 -0.82 11.52
C ASP A 196 -13.73 0.35 12.41
N GLU A 197 -12.85 0.77 13.33
CA GLU A 197 -13.09 1.97 14.15
C GLU A 197 -13.24 3.23 13.29
N ALA A 198 -12.45 3.39 12.24
CA ALA A 198 -12.55 4.53 11.33
C ALA A 198 -13.85 4.49 10.52
N MET A 199 -14.27 3.32 10.04
CA MET A 199 -15.51 3.12 9.30
C MET A 199 -16.75 3.33 10.21
N ASP A 200 -16.72 2.83 11.46
CA ASP A 200 -17.79 3.02 12.43
C ASP A 200 -18.02 4.50 12.76
N ARG A 201 -16.93 5.26 12.85
CA ARG A 201 -17.00 6.72 13.04
C ARG A 201 -17.33 7.48 11.77
N LYS A 202 -17.45 6.81 10.63
CA LYS A 202 -17.69 7.42 9.31
C LYS A 202 -16.70 8.56 9.03
N THR A 203 -15.41 8.29 9.24
CA THR A 203 -14.36 9.31 9.11
C THR A 203 -14.19 9.81 7.69
N ALA A 204 -14.64 9.06 6.68
CA ALA A 204 -14.64 9.45 5.28
C ALA A 204 -15.77 8.76 4.50
N ASP A 205 -16.08 9.24 3.30
CA ASP A 205 -17.07 8.63 2.38
C ASP A 205 -16.50 7.40 1.69
N HIS A 206 -15.16 7.39 1.47
CA HIS A 206 -14.42 6.32 0.81
C HIS A 206 -13.18 5.96 1.61
N TYR A 207 -12.76 4.69 1.49
CA TYR A 207 -11.57 4.15 2.15
C TYR A 207 -10.69 3.46 1.12
N ALA A 208 -9.39 3.70 1.18
CA ALA A 208 -8.38 3.02 0.38
C ALA A 208 -7.18 2.65 1.26
N VAL A 209 -6.78 1.39 1.21
CA VAL A 209 -5.60 0.84 1.90
C VAL A 209 -4.66 0.35 0.83
N LEU A 210 -3.49 0.94 0.73
CA LEU A 210 -2.55 0.61 -0.33
C LEU A 210 -1.10 0.62 0.17
N GLY A 211 -0.27 -0.24 -0.42
CA GLY A 211 1.13 -0.41 -0.02
C GLY A 211 1.66 -1.82 -0.25
N ASP A 212 2.84 -2.08 0.31
CA ASP A 212 3.47 -3.39 0.32
C ASP A 212 2.97 -4.23 1.51
N PHE A 213 2.08 -5.16 1.24
CA PHE A 213 1.57 -6.11 2.23
C PHE A 213 2.56 -7.26 2.50
N ASN A 214 3.61 -7.38 1.68
CA ASN A 214 4.57 -8.47 1.75
C ASN A 214 3.92 -9.86 1.69
N ASP A 215 2.71 -9.96 1.14
CA ASP A 215 1.98 -11.22 0.99
C ASP A 215 1.10 -11.22 -0.27
N ALA A 216 0.73 -12.42 -0.72
CA ALA A 216 -0.01 -12.61 -1.96
C ALA A 216 -1.52 -12.38 -1.76
N PRO A 217 -2.29 -12.09 -2.84
CA PRO A 217 -3.75 -12.13 -2.80
C PRO A 217 -4.25 -13.46 -2.24
N GLY A 218 -5.29 -13.42 -1.39
CA GLY A 218 -5.84 -14.61 -0.74
C GLY A 218 -5.01 -15.18 0.40
N SER A 219 -3.91 -14.53 0.81
CA SER A 219 -3.23 -14.86 2.06
C SER A 219 -4.04 -14.39 3.26
N THR A 220 -3.84 -15.02 4.43
CA THR A 220 -4.50 -14.63 5.69
C THR A 220 -4.32 -13.13 5.97
N ALA A 221 -3.12 -12.58 5.78
CA ALA A 221 -2.89 -11.16 6.04
C ALA A 221 -3.74 -10.24 5.14
N VAL A 222 -3.82 -10.52 3.84
CA VAL A 222 -4.62 -9.73 2.90
C VAL A 222 -6.11 -9.93 3.17
N SER A 223 -6.56 -11.18 3.41
CA SER A 223 -7.96 -11.51 3.72
C SER A 223 -8.45 -10.81 4.98
N LEU A 224 -7.66 -10.79 6.05
CA LEU A 224 -7.97 -10.05 7.28
C LEU A 224 -8.22 -8.57 7.01
N VAL A 225 -7.30 -7.89 6.30
CA VAL A 225 -7.46 -6.47 5.99
C VAL A 225 -8.69 -6.23 5.10
N MET A 226 -9.01 -7.15 4.20
CA MET A 226 -10.21 -7.08 3.37
C MET A 226 -11.52 -7.32 4.15
N GLY A 227 -11.45 -7.93 5.35
CA GLY A 227 -12.65 -8.31 6.11
C GLY A 227 -13.37 -9.52 5.51
N LEU A 228 -12.61 -10.52 4.99
CA LEU A 228 -13.17 -11.72 4.34
C LEU A 228 -13.31 -12.92 5.28
N GLU A 229 -12.85 -12.83 6.53
CA GLU A 229 -12.79 -13.98 7.43
C GLU A 229 -14.07 -14.24 8.25
N ASP A 230 -15.15 -13.49 7.99
CA ASP A 230 -16.43 -13.77 8.62
C ASP A 230 -17.15 -14.88 7.84
N GLU A 231 -16.86 -16.12 8.19
CA GLU A 231 -17.61 -17.27 7.69
C GLU A 231 -18.98 -17.37 8.37
N GLU A 232 -19.97 -17.72 7.55
CA GLU A 232 -21.33 -18.19 7.83
C GLU A 232 -21.92 -17.88 9.22
N GLY A 233 -22.79 -16.88 9.27
CA GLY A 233 -23.83 -16.77 10.30
C GLY A 233 -23.53 -15.81 11.46
N SER A 234 -22.47 -15.04 11.45
CA SER A 234 -22.28 -13.96 12.42
C SER A 234 -23.04 -12.71 12.01
N GLU A 235 -23.69 -12.05 12.99
CA GLU A 235 -24.32 -10.72 12.78
C GLU A 235 -23.29 -9.68 12.28
N LEU A 236 -21.98 -9.96 12.41
CA LEU A 236 -20.87 -9.15 11.93
C LEU A 236 -20.65 -9.25 10.42
N ALA A 237 -21.10 -10.34 9.77
CA ALA A 237 -21.11 -10.49 8.32
C ALA A 237 -22.12 -9.55 7.63
N GLN A 238 -22.88 -8.78 8.37
CA GLN A 238 -24.03 -8.01 7.86
C GLN A 238 -23.66 -6.70 7.18
N SER A 239 -22.41 -6.27 7.13
CA SER A 239 -22.12 -5.06 6.37
C SER A 239 -21.07 -5.31 5.28
N GLU A 240 -21.52 -5.67 4.07
CA GLU A 240 -20.72 -5.51 2.85
C GLU A 240 -20.08 -4.11 2.76
N GLU A 241 -20.65 -3.12 3.44
CA GLU A 241 -20.16 -1.76 3.57
C GLU A 241 -18.78 -1.67 4.23
N ARG A 242 -18.41 -2.63 5.10
CA ARG A 242 -17.08 -2.67 5.76
C ARG A 242 -16.04 -3.44 4.98
N ARG A 243 -16.44 -4.20 3.98
CA ARG A 243 -15.55 -4.98 3.14
C ARG A 243 -14.67 -4.09 2.28
N LEU A 244 -13.40 -4.47 2.15
CA LEU A 244 -12.52 -3.89 1.14
C LEU A 244 -12.39 -4.84 -0.04
N PHE A 245 -12.26 -4.25 -1.23
CA PHE A 245 -12.21 -4.94 -2.50
C PHE A 245 -10.86 -4.70 -3.16
N GLN A 246 -10.27 -5.77 -3.70
CA GLN A 246 -9.00 -5.70 -4.43
C GLN A 246 -9.20 -5.01 -5.78
N ALA A 247 -8.56 -3.85 -5.98
CA ALA A 247 -8.68 -3.11 -7.25
C ALA A 247 -8.05 -3.84 -8.44
N LEU A 248 -7.11 -4.76 -8.18
CA LEU A 248 -6.34 -5.46 -9.23
C LEU A 248 -7.02 -6.74 -9.75
N TRP A 249 -8.22 -7.05 -9.33
CA TRP A 249 -8.89 -8.33 -9.64
C TRP A 249 -9.10 -8.58 -11.15
N ARG A 250 -9.09 -7.52 -11.98
CA ARG A 250 -9.20 -7.59 -13.46
C ARG A 250 -7.85 -7.59 -14.17
N VAL A 251 -6.74 -7.41 -13.45
CA VAL A 251 -5.41 -7.42 -14.08
C VAL A 251 -5.08 -8.84 -14.49
N PRO A 252 -4.68 -9.10 -15.77
CA PRO A 252 -4.30 -10.44 -16.23
C PRO A 252 -3.18 -11.03 -15.38
N LEU A 253 -3.28 -12.30 -15.02
CA LEU A 253 -2.36 -12.99 -14.09
C LEU A 253 -0.89 -12.96 -14.54
N ASP A 254 -0.65 -12.96 -15.84
CA ASP A 254 0.69 -12.86 -16.42
C ASP A 254 1.36 -11.49 -16.18
N ARG A 255 0.56 -10.46 -15.86
CA ARG A 255 0.98 -9.09 -15.53
C ARG A 255 0.74 -8.70 -14.08
N ALA A 256 -0.03 -9.48 -13.33
CA ALA A 256 -0.39 -9.22 -11.94
C ALA A 256 0.74 -9.62 -10.99
N PHE A 257 1.94 -9.01 -11.12
CA PHE A 257 3.04 -9.21 -10.19
C PHE A 257 3.82 -7.91 -9.99
N SER A 258 4.08 -7.59 -8.74
CA SER A 258 4.81 -6.38 -8.34
C SER A 258 6.21 -6.66 -7.80
N TYR A 259 6.54 -7.92 -7.58
CA TYR A 259 7.84 -8.35 -7.07
C TYR A 259 8.30 -9.65 -7.73
N VAL A 260 9.60 -9.80 -7.94
CA VAL A 260 10.19 -11.06 -8.43
C VAL A 260 11.31 -11.50 -7.50
N GLY A 261 11.07 -12.59 -6.77
CA GLY A 261 12.05 -13.18 -5.87
C GLY A 261 12.35 -14.64 -6.22
N ARG A 262 13.63 -15.02 -6.24
CA ARG A 262 14.09 -16.39 -6.52
C ARG A 262 13.47 -17.02 -7.78
N GLY A 263 13.25 -16.20 -8.81
CA GLY A 263 12.63 -16.63 -10.07
C GLY A 263 11.10 -16.74 -10.05
N GLN A 264 10.47 -16.46 -8.92
CA GLN A 264 8.99 -16.48 -8.79
C GLN A 264 8.43 -15.06 -8.83
N ARG A 265 7.29 -14.90 -9.50
CA ARG A 265 6.53 -13.67 -9.58
C ARG A 265 5.53 -13.62 -8.43
N HIS A 266 5.45 -12.49 -7.74
CA HIS A 266 4.55 -12.28 -6.63
C HIS A 266 3.83 -10.93 -6.77
N LEU A 267 2.57 -10.88 -6.37
CA LEU A 267 1.85 -9.63 -6.15
C LEU A 267 1.86 -9.36 -4.65
N PHE A 268 2.71 -8.44 -4.19
CA PHE A 268 2.87 -8.05 -2.79
C PHE A 268 2.30 -6.67 -2.48
N ASP A 269 2.20 -5.84 -3.51
CA ASP A 269 1.66 -4.50 -3.42
C ASP A 269 0.20 -4.52 -3.82
N HIS A 270 -0.68 -4.00 -2.96
CA HIS A 270 -2.12 -4.07 -3.14
C HIS A 270 -2.76 -2.68 -3.06
N ILE A 271 -3.92 -2.53 -3.70
CA ILE A 271 -4.86 -1.42 -3.54
C ILE A 271 -6.20 -2.03 -3.16
N LEU A 272 -6.56 -1.90 -1.88
CA LEU A 272 -7.81 -2.38 -1.32
C LEU A 272 -8.72 -1.18 -1.08
N VAL A 273 -9.96 -1.23 -1.55
CA VAL A 273 -10.86 -0.07 -1.53
C VAL A 273 -12.24 -0.44 -1.00
N SER A 274 -12.94 0.51 -0.40
CA SER A 274 -14.34 0.35 0.04
C SER A 274 -15.26 0.02 -1.13
N GLN A 275 -16.42 -0.57 -0.85
CA GLN A 275 -17.39 -0.99 -1.85
C GLN A 275 -17.79 0.15 -2.80
N ARG A 276 -18.18 1.31 -2.27
CA ARG A 276 -18.54 2.49 -3.10
C ARG A 276 -17.43 2.87 -4.06
N LEU A 277 -16.18 2.86 -3.59
CA LEU A 277 -15.04 3.19 -4.44
C LEU A 277 -14.77 2.08 -5.47
N SER A 278 -14.96 0.80 -5.10
CA SER A 278 -14.77 -0.33 -6.02
C SER A 278 -15.74 -0.32 -7.20
N LEU A 279 -16.96 0.18 -7.00
CA LEU A 279 -17.96 0.35 -8.08
C LEU A 279 -17.53 1.40 -9.09
N GLY A 280 -16.71 2.37 -8.69
CA GLY A 280 -16.13 3.39 -9.57
C GLY A 280 -14.82 2.96 -10.23
N LEU A 281 -14.35 1.71 -10.06
CA LEU A 281 -13.10 1.24 -10.65
C LEU A 281 -13.18 1.21 -12.18
N ALA A 282 -12.46 2.12 -12.83
CA ALA A 282 -12.39 2.19 -14.29
C ALA A 282 -11.32 1.26 -14.86
N VAL A 283 -10.10 1.32 -14.34
CA VAL A 283 -8.96 0.52 -14.80
C VAL A 283 -7.90 0.41 -13.69
N ALA A 284 -7.19 -0.72 -13.68
CA ALA A 284 -6.05 -0.93 -12.79
C ALA A 284 -4.92 -1.63 -13.52
N GLY A 285 -3.70 -1.52 -13.02
CA GLY A 285 -2.53 -2.13 -13.61
C GLY A 285 -1.34 -2.27 -12.66
N VAL A 286 -0.40 -3.07 -13.12
CA VAL A 286 0.92 -3.26 -12.50
C VAL A 286 1.97 -3.03 -13.57
N GLU A 287 2.96 -2.19 -13.31
CA GLU A 287 4.06 -1.91 -14.25
C GLU A 287 5.16 -3.00 -14.21
N SER A 288 4.73 -4.26 -14.23
CA SER A 288 5.59 -5.43 -14.08
C SER A 288 6.74 -5.52 -15.11
N GLN A 289 6.57 -4.89 -16.29
CA GLN A 289 7.61 -4.77 -17.31
C GLN A 289 8.85 -3.99 -16.82
N LEU A 290 8.71 -3.11 -15.84
CA LEU A 290 9.84 -2.37 -15.26
C LEU A 290 10.78 -3.32 -14.51
N LEU A 291 10.24 -4.31 -13.80
CA LEU A 291 11.05 -5.33 -13.11
C LEU A 291 11.87 -6.17 -14.09
N GLU A 292 11.33 -6.48 -15.25
CA GLU A 292 12.05 -7.25 -16.27
C GLU A 292 13.16 -6.43 -16.93
N ALA A 293 12.93 -5.13 -17.10
CA ALA A 293 13.95 -4.20 -17.61
C ALA A 293 15.09 -4.01 -16.59
N GLU A 294 14.75 -3.82 -15.30
CA GLU A 294 15.73 -3.67 -14.22
C GLU A 294 16.61 -4.91 -14.05
N ARG A 295 16.01 -6.10 -14.12
CA ARG A 295 16.78 -7.36 -14.04
C ARG A 295 17.80 -7.51 -15.15
N ARG A 296 17.47 -7.10 -16.37
CA ARG A 296 18.40 -7.11 -17.50
C ARG A 296 19.56 -6.14 -17.28
N GLN A 297 19.25 -4.91 -16.83
CA GLN A 297 20.27 -3.90 -16.53
C GLN A 297 21.20 -4.34 -15.38
N HIS A 298 20.64 -5.01 -14.36
CA HIS A 298 21.45 -5.48 -13.23
C HIS A 298 22.39 -6.64 -13.58
N SER A 299 22.01 -7.52 -14.53
CA SER A 299 22.90 -8.56 -15.02
C SER A 299 24.11 -8.00 -15.75
N ASP A 300 23.95 -6.85 -16.41
CA ASP A 300 24.99 -6.19 -17.18
C ASP A 300 25.86 -5.23 -16.33
N HIS A 301 25.37 -4.84 -15.15
CA HIS A 301 26.04 -3.96 -14.19
C HIS A 301 25.96 -4.52 -12.76
N PRO A 302 26.78 -5.53 -12.40
CA PRO A 302 26.72 -6.17 -11.09
C PRO A 302 26.98 -5.21 -9.91
N GLU A 303 27.57 -4.03 -10.16
CA GLU A 303 27.74 -2.95 -9.18
C GLU A 303 26.55 -1.96 -9.20
N GLY A 304 25.62 -2.09 -10.15
CA GLY A 304 24.43 -1.26 -10.25
C GLY A 304 23.35 -1.74 -9.31
N TYR A 305 23.02 -0.93 -8.30
CA TYR A 305 21.91 -1.19 -7.42
C TYR A 305 20.57 -1.05 -8.19
N PRO A 306 19.64 -2.01 -8.11
CA PRO A 306 18.36 -1.88 -8.79
C PRO A 306 17.62 -0.63 -8.30
N ARG A 307 17.03 0.11 -9.21
CA ARG A 307 16.29 1.33 -8.93
C ARG A 307 15.08 1.07 -8.03
N SER A 308 14.41 -0.07 -8.25
CA SER A 308 13.47 -0.71 -7.33
C SER A 308 13.36 -2.19 -7.67
N ASP A 309 13.17 -3.05 -6.67
CA ASP A 309 12.85 -4.48 -6.82
C ASP A 309 11.32 -4.73 -6.80
N HIS A 310 10.51 -3.67 -6.69
CA HIS A 310 9.07 -3.68 -6.86
C HIS A 310 8.64 -2.89 -8.09
N ALA A 311 7.48 -3.26 -8.65
CA ALA A 311 6.81 -2.51 -9.69
C ALA A 311 5.69 -1.65 -9.10
N PRO A 312 5.46 -0.44 -9.62
CA PRO A 312 4.30 0.36 -9.24
C PRO A 312 3.00 -0.36 -9.55
N VAL A 313 2.05 -0.24 -8.63
CA VAL A 313 0.67 -0.73 -8.74
C VAL A 313 -0.26 0.47 -8.72
N TRP A 314 -1.21 0.54 -9.63
CA TRP A 314 -2.11 1.67 -9.74
C TRP A 314 -3.54 1.28 -10.09
N ALA A 315 -4.48 2.13 -9.71
CA ALA A 315 -5.90 1.99 -10.06
C ALA A 315 -6.52 3.38 -10.29
N THR A 316 -7.37 3.49 -11.30
CA THR A 316 -8.11 4.71 -11.65
C THR A 316 -9.59 4.50 -11.35
N PHE A 317 -10.18 5.50 -10.71
CA PHE A 317 -11.58 5.50 -10.30
C PHE A 317 -12.34 6.65 -10.96
N GLU A 318 -13.63 6.43 -11.18
CA GLU A 318 -14.57 7.44 -11.68
C GLU A 318 -15.79 7.47 -10.76
N LEU A 319 -16.02 8.60 -10.12
CA LEU A 319 -17.17 8.83 -9.23
C LEU A 319 -18.11 9.85 -9.86
N ALA A 320 -19.40 9.72 -9.60
CA ALA A 320 -20.38 10.73 -9.97
C ALA A 320 -20.17 12.02 -9.16
N VAL A 321 -20.43 13.18 -9.78
CA VAL A 321 -20.48 14.48 -9.11
C VAL A 321 -21.87 14.71 -8.55
#